data_4ee6c7ef573f9a8367e1438cf65c7859
#
_entry.id   4ee6c7ef573f9a8367e1438cf65c7859
#
_cell.length_a   1.000
_cell.length_b   1.000
_cell.length_c   1.000
_cell.angle_alpha   90.00
_cell.angle_beta   90.00
_cell.angle_gamma   90.00
#
_symmetry.space_group_name_H-M   'P 1'
#
loop_
_entity.id
_entity.type
_entity.pdbx_description
1 polymer ?
#
loop_
_entity_poly.entity_id
_entity_poly.type
_entity_poly.pdbx_seq_one_letter_code
_entity_poly.pdbx_strand_id
1 'polypeptide(L)'
;GCTLKCCFCQNYPISAEGLGKEITIEHLAEIFLGLQKQGAHNINLVTPGQWRPWIIAALDIARAEGLRLPIVCNTGGYETVESVEAWRGYIDIWLADLKYVSSSLSAELSSAPDYFAQARPAIEAMMAQAGHPVFDSEGILQKGVILRHLALPGHIDDSFAVLDQMAAWNQADPGCFIPSVMSQYTPFYKAAEHGIGRRITTYEYRRV
;
A
#
# COMPACT_ATOMS: atom_id res chain seq x y z
N GLY A 1 3.66 3.73 -13.04
CA GLY A 1 4.87 3.01 -12.64
C GLY A 1 4.81 2.51 -11.19
N CYS A 2 5.76 1.68 -10.81
CA CYS A 2 5.91 1.17 -9.45
C CYS A 2 7.40 0.94 -9.17
N THR A 3 7.84 1.11 -7.94
CA THR A 3 9.22 0.81 -7.50
C THR A 3 9.52 -0.69 -7.49
N LEU A 4 8.49 -1.52 -7.25
CA LEU A 4 8.57 -2.98 -7.31
C LEU A 4 8.27 -3.52 -8.71
N LYS A 5 8.88 -4.68 -9.03
CA LYS A 5 8.64 -5.41 -10.29
C LYS A 5 8.02 -6.78 -10.01
N CYS A 6 6.89 -6.79 -9.28
CA CYS A 6 6.24 -8.03 -8.89
C CYS A 6 5.82 -8.86 -10.10
N CYS A 7 6.27 -10.11 -10.19
CA CYS A 7 5.92 -11.04 -11.26
C CYS A 7 4.42 -11.41 -11.29
N PHE A 8 3.69 -11.13 -10.20
CA PHE A 8 2.24 -11.38 -10.04
C PHE A 8 1.41 -10.10 -10.00
N CYS A 9 1.91 -8.97 -10.50
CA CYS A 9 1.21 -7.70 -10.41
C CYS A 9 -0.10 -7.72 -11.20
N GLN A 10 -1.23 -7.47 -10.53
CA GLN A 10 -2.55 -7.35 -11.19
C GLN A 10 -2.63 -6.10 -12.08
N ASN A 11 -1.91 -5.06 -11.69
CA ASN A 11 -1.89 -3.78 -12.39
C ASN A 11 -0.64 -3.65 -13.30
N TYR A 12 -0.11 -4.77 -13.81
CA TYR A 12 1.09 -4.74 -14.66
C TYR A 12 0.97 -3.81 -15.90
N PRO A 13 -0.19 -3.62 -16.53
CA PRO A 13 -0.28 -2.68 -17.64
C PRO A 13 0.05 -1.24 -17.21
N ILE A 14 -0.30 -0.84 -15.98
CA ILE A 14 0.01 0.48 -15.42
C ILE A 14 1.43 0.50 -14.83
N SER A 15 1.79 -0.52 -14.04
CA SER A 15 3.05 -0.52 -13.29
C SER A 15 4.28 -0.83 -14.14
N ALA A 16 4.17 -1.71 -15.13
CA ALA A 16 5.26 -2.20 -15.96
C ALA A 16 5.20 -1.71 -17.42
N GLU A 17 4.00 -1.54 -18.01
CA GLU A 17 3.83 -1.22 -19.42
C GLU A 17 3.48 0.27 -19.66
N GLY A 18 3.33 1.05 -18.58
CA GLY A 18 3.16 2.50 -18.67
C GLY A 18 1.79 2.96 -19.17
N LEU A 19 0.76 2.11 -19.07
CA LEU A 19 -0.61 2.49 -19.44
C LEU A 19 -1.09 3.67 -18.59
N GLY A 20 -1.50 4.76 -19.22
CA GLY A 20 -2.01 5.95 -18.57
C GLY A 20 -2.26 7.10 -19.54
N LYS A 21 -2.73 8.21 -19.02
CA LYS A 21 -2.88 9.49 -19.74
C LYS A 21 -2.22 10.60 -18.95
N GLU A 22 -1.57 11.51 -19.63
CA GLU A 22 -1.13 12.77 -19.04
C GLU A 22 -2.33 13.66 -18.75
N ILE A 23 -2.34 14.24 -17.58
CA ILE A 23 -3.33 15.22 -17.15
C ILE A 23 -2.62 16.41 -16.49
N THR A 24 -3.27 17.58 -16.47
CA THR A 24 -2.74 18.75 -15.75
C THR A 24 -2.98 18.62 -14.25
N ILE A 25 -2.29 19.43 -13.47
CA ILE A 25 -2.46 19.51 -12.01
C ILE A 25 -3.89 19.95 -11.67
N GLU A 26 -4.41 20.94 -12.40
CA GLU A 26 -5.76 21.47 -12.23
C GLU A 26 -6.81 20.39 -12.50
N HIS A 27 -6.63 19.62 -13.58
CA HIS A 27 -7.54 18.53 -13.91
C HIS A 27 -7.50 17.41 -12.86
N LEU A 28 -6.33 17.12 -12.27
CA LEU A 28 -6.23 16.18 -11.16
C LEU A 28 -6.99 16.68 -9.92
N ALA A 29 -6.92 17.97 -9.61
CA ALA A 29 -7.69 18.60 -8.53
C ALA A 29 -9.20 18.51 -8.78
N GLU A 30 -9.65 18.76 -10.01
CA GLU A 30 -11.05 18.59 -10.42
C GLU A 30 -11.54 17.15 -10.25
N ILE A 31 -10.68 16.15 -10.56
CA ILE A 31 -11.01 14.72 -10.34
C ILE A 31 -11.22 14.45 -8.86
N PHE A 32 -10.36 14.95 -7.96
CA PHE A 32 -10.53 14.77 -6.51
C PHE A 32 -11.84 15.36 -5.99
N LEU A 33 -12.17 16.58 -6.41
CA LEU A 33 -13.44 17.24 -6.08
C LEU A 33 -14.64 16.52 -6.68
N GLY A 34 -14.48 16.02 -7.91
CA GLY A 34 -15.50 15.21 -8.58
C GLY A 34 -15.82 13.91 -7.84
N LEU A 35 -14.82 13.22 -7.33
CA LEU A 35 -15.00 12.02 -6.50
C LEU A 35 -15.72 12.35 -5.19
N GLN A 36 -15.37 13.46 -4.53
CA GLN A 36 -16.08 13.91 -3.34
C GLN A 36 -17.55 14.19 -3.62
N LYS A 37 -17.88 14.87 -4.72
CA LYS A 37 -19.27 15.13 -5.14
C LYS A 37 -20.06 13.86 -5.42
N GLN A 38 -19.38 12.79 -5.84
CA GLN A 38 -19.97 11.45 -6.08
C GLN A 38 -20.17 10.64 -4.80
N GLY A 39 -19.77 11.16 -3.63
CA GLY A 39 -19.90 10.47 -2.36
C GLY A 39 -18.80 9.46 -2.06
N ALA A 40 -17.62 9.59 -2.66
CA ALA A 40 -16.48 8.76 -2.29
C ALA A 40 -16.10 8.94 -0.82
N HIS A 41 -15.65 7.88 -0.15
CA HIS A 41 -15.23 7.95 1.25
C HIS A 41 -13.78 8.44 1.42
N ASN A 42 -12.96 8.36 0.38
CA ASN A 42 -11.57 8.78 0.38
C ASN A 42 -11.04 9.00 -1.04
N ILE A 43 -9.85 9.60 -1.14
CA ILE A 43 -9.05 9.63 -2.37
C ILE A 43 -7.93 8.60 -2.23
N ASN A 44 -7.99 7.52 -2.99
CA ASN A 44 -7.01 6.44 -2.93
C ASN A 44 -5.94 6.60 -4.03
N LEU A 45 -4.75 7.01 -3.63
CA LEU A 45 -3.58 7.20 -4.48
C LEU A 45 -2.76 5.91 -4.52
N VAL A 46 -2.74 5.24 -5.67
CA VAL A 46 -2.06 3.94 -5.83
C VAL A 46 -0.63 4.15 -6.33
N THR A 47 0.36 3.74 -5.57
CA THR A 47 1.80 3.91 -5.83
C THR A 47 2.18 5.32 -6.30
N PRO A 48 1.83 6.36 -5.50
CA PRO A 48 1.90 7.75 -5.95
C PRO A 48 3.33 8.36 -5.87
N GLY A 49 4.31 7.67 -5.31
CA GLY A 49 5.61 8.21 -4.93
C GLY A 49 6.33 8.99 -6.03
N GLN A 50 6.36 8.46 -7.26
CA GLN A 50 7.00 9.11 -8.40
C GLN A 50 6.29 10.39 -8.87
N TRP A 51 5.01 10.58 -8.52
CA TRP A 51 4.19 11.72 -8.92
C TRP A 51 3.95 12.70 -7.78
N ARG A 52 4.63 12.54 -6.64
CA ARG A 52 4.40 13.31 -5.41
C ARG A 52 4.33 14.84 -5.64
N PRO A 53 5.28 15.52 -6.31
CA PRO A 53 5.21 16.98 -6.44
C PRO A 53 3.93 17.47 -7.12
N TRP A 54 3.50 16.77 -8.18
CA TRP A 54 2.29 17.12 -8.92
C TRP A 54 1.01 16.80 -8.14
N ILE A 55 1.01 15.68 -7.41
CA ILE A 55 -0.13 15.28 -6.56
C ILE A 55 -0.28 16.27 -5.40
N ILE A 56 0.80 16.69 -4.76
CA ILE A 56 0.77 17.69 -3.70
C ILE A 56 0.18 19.01 -4.22
N ALA A 57 0.64 19.50 -5.37
CA ALA A 57 0.10 20.71 -5.96
C ALA A 57 -1.41 20.59 -6.28
N ALA A 58 -1.85 19.44 -6.78
CA ALA A 58 -3.28 19.20 -7.03
C ALA A 58 -4.11 19.11 -5.73
N LEU A 59 -3.55 18.51 -4.66
CA LEU A 59 -4.20 18.46 -3.35
C LEU A 59 -4.33 19.85 -2.74
N ASP A 60 -3.32 20.73 -2.89
CA ASP A 60 -3.36 22.10 -2.39
C ASP A 60 -4.49 22.88 -3.08
N ILE A 61 -4.63 22.77 -4.40
CA ILE A 61 -5.73 23.37 -5.16
C ILE A 61 -7.08 22.80 -4.68
N ALA A 62 -7.22 21.48 -4.65
CA ALA A 62 -8.47 20.84 -4.28
C ALA A 62 -8.90 21.16 -2.83
N ARG A 63 -7.94 21.25 -1.89
CA ARG A 63 -8.21 21.65 -0.50
C ARG A 63 -8.65 23.09 -0.38
N ALA A 64 -8.05 24.00 -1.15
CA ALA A 64 -8.48 25.39 -1.23
C ALA A 64 -9.90 25.52 -1.76
N GLU A 65 -10.35 24.61 -2.64
CA GLU A 65 -11.68 24.53 -3.22
C GLU A 65 -12.66 23.65 -2.41
N GLY A 66 -12.25 23.17 -1.24
CA GLY A 66 -13.14 22.49 -0.30
C GLY A 66 -13.07 20.96 -0.29
N LEU A 67 -12.00 20.34 -0.77
CA LEU A 67 -11.77 18.91 -0.54
C LEU A 67 -11.62 18.62 0.96
N ARG A 68 -12.39 17.63 1.46
CA ARG A 68 -12.42 17.20 2.87
C ARG A 68 -12.19 15.70 3.04
N LEU A 69 -12.20 14.94 1.95
CA LEU A 69 -11.99 13.50 2.01
C LEU A 69 -10.60 13.16 2.53
N PRO A 70 -10.45 12.10 3.34
CA PRO A 70 -9.13 11.60 3.71
C PRO A 70 -8.36 11.10 2.48
N ILE A 71 -7.06 11.34 2.48
CA ILE A 71 -6.16 10.93 1.41
C ILE A 71 -5.46 9.63 1.82
N VAL A 72 -5.63 8.59 1.01
CA VAL A 72 -5.02 7.27 1.20
C VAL A 72 -3.81 7.13 0.29
N CYS A 73 -2.66 6.78 0.85
CA CYS A 73 -1.50 6.32 0.10
C CYS A 73 -1.46 4.79 0.09
N ASN A 74 -1.79 4.20 -1.05
CA ASN A 74 -1.76 2.75 -1.26
C ASN A 74 -0.41 2.36 -1.87
N THR A 75 0.47 1.77 -1.07
CA THR A 75 1.85 1.47 -1.45
C THR A 75 2.21 0.01 -1.22
N GLY A 76 3.18 -0.47 -2.00
CA GLY A 76 3.79 -1.79 -1.81
C GLY A 76 4.69 -1.90 -0.57
N GLY A 77 4.79 -0.85 0.25
CA GLY A 77 5.65 -0.78 1.44
C GLY A 77 7.13 -0.52 1.14
N TYR A 78 7.57 -0.71 -0.09
CA TYR A 78 8.96 -0.52 -0.50
C TYR A 78 9.25 0.97 -0.75
N GLU A 79 9.39 1.70 0.35
CA GLU A 79 9.61 3.14 0.42
C GLU A 79 10.83 3.44 1.29
N THR A 80 11.42 4.62 1.15
CA THR A 80 12.38 5.13 2.13
C THR A 80 11.69 5.96 3.21
N VAL A 81 12.30 6.09 4.37
CA VAL A 81 11.78 6.96 5.45
C VAL A 81 11.61 8.40 4.96
N GLU A 82 12.57 8.91 4.17
CA GLU A 82 12.51 10.27 3.59
C GLU A 82 11.33 10.41 2.62
N SER A 83 11.01 9.34 1.85
CA SER A 83 9.83 9.33 0.98
C SER A 83 8.54 9.43 1.79
N VAL A 84 8.44 8.71 2.90
CA VAL A 84 7.28 8.77 3.82
C VAL A 84 7.17 10.16 4.45
N GLU A 85 8.27 10.70 4.98
CA GLU A 85 8.31 12.02 5.61
C GLU A 85 7.90 13.14 4.65
N ALA A 86 8.24 13.01 3.39
CA ALA A 86 7.89 14.01 2.37
C ALA A 86 6.38 14.06 2.03
N TRP A 87 5.56 13.13 2.54
CA TRP A 87 4.11 13.15 2.46
C TRP A 87 3.43 13.74 3.71
N ARG A 88 4.21 14.19 4.71
CA ARG A 88 3.67 14.72 5.98
C ARG A 88 2.68 15.85 5.74
N GLY A 89 1.50 15.74 6.35
CA GLY A 89 0.40 16.69 6.20
C GLY A 89 -0.46 16.50 4.95
N TYR A 90 -0.13 15.55 4.07
CA TYR A 90 -0.92 15.25 2.87
C TYR A 90 -1.63 13.90 2.94
N ILE A 91 -1.01 12.89 3.54
CA ILE A 91 -1.58 11.54 3.68
C ILE A 91 -2.20 11.39 5.06
N ASP A 92 -3.46 10.96 5.09
CA ASP A 92 -4.22 10.66 6.30
C ASP A 92 -4.19 9.17 6.62
N ILE A 93 -4.26 8.32 5.61
CA ILE A 93 -4.30 6.86 5.75
C ILE A 93 -3.20 6.23 4.90
N TRP A 94 -2.34 5.44 5.54
CA TRP A 94 -1.40 4.59 4.84
C TRP A 94 -2.00 3.20 4.65
N LEU A 95 -2.17 2.77 3.41
CA LEU A 95 -2.58 1.43 3.02
C LEU A 95 -1.33 0.72 2.48
N ALA A 96 -0.51 0.21 3.39
CA ALA A 96 0.81 -0.34 3.10
C ALA A 96 0.78 -1.87 3.03
N ASP A 97 1.55 -2.45 2.11
CA ASP A 97 1.82 -3.89 2.11
C ASP A 97 3.10 -4.20 2.89
N LEU A 98 3.09 -5.23 3.72
CA LEU A 98 4.26 -5.94 4.18
C LEU A 98 4.29 -7.29 3.46
N LYS A 99 5.03 -7.33 2.33
CA LYS A 99 4.93 -8.45 1.38
C LYS A 99 5.78 -9.64 1.79
N TYR A 100 7.03 -9.38 2.23
CA TYR A 100 8.05 -10.39 2.49
C TYR A 100 8.92 -10.02 3.68
N VAL A 101 9.46 -11.04 4.33
CA VAL A 101 10.63 -10.95 5.21
C VAL A 101 11.85 -11.56 4.51
N SER A 102 11.66 -12.62 3.72
CA SER A 102 12.73 -13.31 3.01
C SER A 102 13.29 -12.48 1.85
N SER A 103 14.60 -12.18 1.91
CA SER A 103 15.34 -11.47 0.85
C SER A 103 15.39 -12.28 -0.46
N SER A 104 15.51 -13.62 -0.38
CA SER A 104 15.51 -14.47 -1.58
C SER A 104 14.15 -14.45 -2.27
N LEU A 105 13.07 -14.54 -1.50
CA LEU A 105 11.72 -14.51 -2.04
C LEU A 105 11.37 -13.15 -2.64
N SER A 106 11.72 -12.06 -1.97
CA SER A 106 11.48 -10.70 -2.48
C SER A 106 12.32 -10.38 -3.72
N ALA A 107 13.55 -10.90 -3.80
CA ALA A 107 14.39 -10.81 -4.99
C ALA A 107 13.75 -11.53 -6.18
N GLU A 108 13.28 -12.76 -5.96
CA GLU A 108 12.67 -13.60 -7.00
C GLU A 108 11.34 -13.02 -7.49
N LEU A 109 10.43 -12.72 -6.57
CA LEU A 109 9.04 -12.38 -6.93
C LEU A 109 8.82 -10.89 -7.22
N SER A 110 9.71 -9.99 -6.74
CA SER A 110 9.50 -8.54 -6.86
C SER A 110 10.76 -7.76 -7.25
N SER A 111 11.87 -8.43 -7.55
CA SER A 111 13.18 -7.83 -7.87
C SER A 111 13.68 -6.83 -6.82
N ALA A 112 13.42 -7.10 -5.55
CA ALA A 112 13.76 -6.24 -4.41
C ALA A 112 14.42 -7.07 -3.27
N PRO A 113 15.71 -7.45 -3.39
CA PRO A 113 16.37 -8.29 -2.38
C PRO A 113 16.48 -7.64 -1.00
N ASP A 114 16.40 -6.34 -0.92
CA ASP A 114 16.42 -5.53 0.29
C ASP A 114 15.02 -5.09 0.76
N TYR A 115 13.94 -5.72 0.25
CA TYR A 115 12.56 -5.31 0.50
C TYR A 115 12.28 -5.09 1.99
N PHE A 116 12.55 -6.08 2.83
CA PHE A 116 12.23 -5.98 4.25
C PHE A 116 13.08 -4.92 4.98
N ALA A 117 14.35 -4.78 4.61
CA ALA A 117 15.25 -3.79 5.17
C ALA A 117 14.77 -2.35 4.89
N GLN A 118 14.14 -2.12 3.73
CA GLN A 118 13.55 -0.83 3.35
C GLN A 118 12.12 -0.67 3.90
N ALA A 119 11.27 -1.68 3.75
CA ALA A 119 9.86 -1.61 4.12
C ALA A 119 9.64 -1.46 5.62
N ARG A 120 10.43 -2.15 6.44
CA ARG A 120 10.28 -2.11 7.89
C ARG A 120 10.39 -0.69 8.46
N PRO A 121 11.49 0.06 8.29
CA PRO A 121 11.59 1.43 8.82
C PRO A 121 10.59 2.39 8.16
N ALA A 122 10.24 2.18 6.89
CA ALA A 122 9.23 2.99 6.22
C ALA A 122 7.83 2.80 6.84
N ILE A 123 7.43 1.57 7.14
CA ILE A 123 6.15 1.27 7.80
C ILE A 123 6.13 1.83 9.23
N GLU A 124 7.24 1.73 9.97
CA GLU A 124 7.39 2.36 11.29
C GLU A 124 7.21 3.89 11.19
N ALA A 125 7.79 4.53 10.18
CA ALA A 125 7.58 5.96 9.91
C ALA A 125 6.13 6.29 9.53
N MET A 126 5.45 5.43 8.76
CA MET A 126 4.03 5.59 8.43
C MET A 126 3.16 5.52 9.69
N MET A 127 3.40 4.57 10.59
CA MET A 127 2.70 4.47 11.88
C MET A 127 2.96 5.69 12.76
N ALA A 128 4.20 6.13 12.86
CA ALA A 128 4.55 7.34 13.61
C ALA A 128 3.91 8.63 13.03
N GLN A 129 3.77 8.71 11.69
CA GLN A 129 3.17 9.87 11.02
C GLN A 129 1.65 9.89 11.14
N ALA A 130 0.98 8.76 10.91
CA ALA A 130 -0.47 8.66 10.94
C ALA A 130 -1.03 8.56 12.37
N GLY A 131 -0.27 7.95 13.30
CA GLY A 131 -0.78 7.61 14.63
C GLY A 131 -1.80 6.48 14.60
N HIS A 132 -2.49 6.29 15.71
CA HIS A 132 -3.51 5.24 15.84
C HIS A 132 -4.70 5.47 14.90
N PRO A 133 -5.38 4.39 14.47
CA PRO A 133 -6.59 4.48 13.66
C PRO A 133 -7.68 5.32 14.31
N VAL A 134 -8.24 6.26 13.54
CA VAL A 134 -9.33 7.12 13.94
C VAL A 134 -10.49 6.91 12.98
N PHE A 135 -11.67 6.65 13.51
CA PHE A 135 -12.90 6.46 12.77
C PHE A 135 -13.88 7.61 13.04
N ASP A 136 -14.71 7.93 12.06
CA ASP A 136 -15.83 8.85 12.25
C ASP A 136 -17.04 8.17 12.93
N SER A 137 -18.13 8.92 13.09
CA SER A 137 -19.35 8.42 13.70
C SER A 137 -20.06 7.30 12.91
N GLU A 138 -19.73 7.14 11.64
CA GLU A 138 -20.25 6.09 10.76
C GLU A 138 -19.33 4.87 10.69
N GLY A 139 -18.20 4.90 11.40
CA GLY A 139 -17.21 3.82 11.39
C GLY A 139 -16.29 3.84 10.18
N ILE A 140 -16.20 4.94 9.45
CA ILE A 140 -15.29 5.10 8.31
C ILE A 140 -13.95 5.60 8.81
N LEU A 141 -12.87 4.92 8.41
CA LEU A 141 -11.51 5.28 8.79
C LEU A 141 -11.14 6.66 8.21
N GLN A 142 -10.72 7.56 9.08
CA GLN A 142 -10.28 8.92 8.74
C GLN A 142 -8.78 9.09 8.78
N LYS A 143 -8.08 8.30 9.61
CA LYS A 143 -6.64 8.39 9.82
C LYS A 143 -6.08 7.08 10.33
N GLY A 144 -4.82 6.78 10.02
CA GLY A 144 -4.13 5.60 10.55
C GLY A 144 -3.42 4.77 9.48
N VAL A 145 -3.03 3.56 9.86
CA VAL A 145 -2.36 2.59 8.96
C VAL A 145 -3.20 1.34 8.83
N ILE A 146 -3.44 0.90 7.59
CA ILE A 146 -3.90 -0.46 7.29
C ILE A 146 -2.69 -1.22 6.76
N LEU A 147 -2.22 -2.21 7.49
CA LEU A 147 -1.07 -3.03 7.12
C LEU A 147 -1.53 -4.34 6.53
N ARG A 148 -1.24 -4.54 5.24
CA ARG A 148 -1.70 -5.70 4.47
C ARG A 148 -0.60 -6.72 4.27
N HIS A 149 -0.96 -7.99 4.33
CA HIS A 149 -0.15 -9.10 3.86
C HIS A 149 -0.97 -9.99 2.93
N LEU A 150 -0.46 -10.25 1.74
CA LEU A 150 -1.07 -11.19 0.78
C LEU A 150 -0.34 -12.52 0.87
N ALA A 151 -1.01 -13.54 1.41
CA ALA A 151 -0.46 -14.89 1.49
C ALA A 151 -0.29 -15.49 0.09
N LEU A 152 0.92 -15.98 -0.20
CA LEU A 152 1.28 -16.54 -1.50
C LEU A 152 1.32 -18.07 -1.44
N PRO A 153 0.87 -18.78 -2.51
CA PRO A 153 0.87 -20.24 -2.55
C PRO A 153 2.29 -20.80 -2.48
N GLY A 154 2.51 -21.73 -1.57
CA GLY A 154 3.82 -22.38 -1.35
C GLY A 154 4.79 -21.60 -0.47
N HIS A 155 4.45 -20.38 0.00
CA HIS A 155 5.34 -19.48 0.75
C HIS A 155 4.77 -19.08 2.11
N ILE A 156 4.04 -20.00 2.77
CA ILE A 156 3.41 -19.75 4.08
C ILE A 156 4.41 -19.49 5.21
N ASP A 157 5.63 -20.02 5.11
CA ASP A 157 6.67 -19.80 6.12
C ASP A 157 7.14 -18.34 6.14
N ASP A 158 7.22 -17.69 4.97
CA ASP A 158 7.48 -16.25 4.90
C ASP A 158 6.27 -15.45 5.42
N SER A 159 5.04 -15.91 5.17
CA SER A 159 3.85 -15.32 5.77
C SER A 159 3.89 -15.35 7.30
N PHE A 160 4.36 -16.44 7.92
CA PHE A 160 4.56 -16.47 9.37
C PHE A 160 5.56 -15.43 9.84
N ALA A 161 6.70 -15.30 9.16
CA ALA A 161 7.70 -14.29 9.52
C ALA A 161 7.15 -12.86 9.39
N VAL A 162 6.30 -12.60 8.40
CA VAL A 162 5.58 -11.31 8.25
C VAL A 162 4.63 -11.10 9.43
N LEU A 163 3.84 -12.11 9.79
CA LEU A 163 2.90 -12.03 10.92
C LEU A 163 3.61 -11.86 12.26
N ASP A 164 4.75 -12.53 12.46
CA ASP A 164 5.59 -12.34 13.65
C ASP A 164 6.07 -10.90 13.78
N GLN A 165 6.47 -10.27 12.67
CA GLN A 165 6.83 -8.85 12.66
C GLN A 165 5.63 -7.95 12.98
N MET A 166 4.45 -8.23 12.40
CA MET A 166 3.21 -7.49 12.72
C MET A 166 2.83 -7.65 14.19
N ALA A 167 2.94 -8.87 14.73
CA ALA A 167 2.69 -9.16 16.14
C ALA A 167 3.66 -8.40 17.06
N ALA A 168 4.95 -8.33 16.71
CA ALA A 168 5.94 -7.59 17.47
C ALA A 168 5.61 -6.08 17.54
N TRP A 169 5.18 -5.48 16.44
CA TRP A 169 4.74 -4.08 16.46
C TRP A 169 3.48 -3.88 17.31
N ASN A 170 2.49 -4.77 17.19
CA ASN A 170 1.26 -4.67 17.98
C ASN A 170 1.49 -4.95 19.47
N GLN A 171 2.52 -5.73 19.84
CA GLN A 171 2.91 -5.91 21.24
C GLN A 171 3.59 -4.66 21.80
N ALA A 172 4.39 -3.97 20.99
CA ALA A 172 5.08 -2.74 21.39
C ALA A 172 4.12 -1.56 21.54
N ASP A 173 3.14 -1.45 20.64
CA ASP A 173 2.11 -0.41 20.63
C ASP A 173 0.75 -0.99 20.17
N PRO A 174 -0.09 -1.46 21.11
CA PRO A 174 -1.34 -2.14 20.79
C PRO A 174 -2.31 -1.27 20.01
N GLY A 175 -2.71 -1.74 18.82
CA GLY A 175 -3.64 -1.04 17.95
C GLY A 175 -3.01 0.04 17.07
N CYS A 176 -1.69 0.10 16.95
CA CYS A 176 -0.99 1.08 16.09
C CYS A 176 -1.29 0.95 14.59
N PHE A 177 -1.89 -0.15 14.16
CA PHE A 177 -2.40 -0.36 12.79
C PHE A 177 -3.59 -1.31 12.77
N ILE A 178 -4.29 -1.35 11.62
CA ILE A 178 -5.33 -2.33 11.30
C ILE A 178 -4.70 -3.44 10.47
N PRO A 179 -4.64 -4.69 10.95
CA PRO A 179 -4.11 -5.80 10.16
C PRO A 179 -5.08 -6.26 9.08
N SER A 180 -4.56 -6.62 7.91
CA SER A 180 -5.32 -7.19 6.81
C SER A 180 -4.56 -8.34 6.15
N VAL A 181 -4.81 -9.57 6.59
CA VAL A 181 -4.23 -10.79 6.00
C VAL A 181 -5.15 -11.29 4.91
N MET A 182 -4.63 -11.38 3.68
CA MET A 182 -5.45 -11.57 2.49
C MET A 182 -5.20 -12.92 1.83
N SER A 183 -6.29 -13.62 1.45
CA SER A 183 -6.27 -14.90 0.73
C SER A 183 -6.59 -14.78 -0.77
N GLN A 184 -6.92 -13.59 -1.25
CA GLN A 184 -7.44 -13.38 -2.61
C GLN A 184 -6.36 -13.37 -3.70
N TYR A 185 -5.22 -14.01 -3.46
CA TYR A 185 -4.19 -14.14 -4.47
C TYR A 185 -4.74 -14.80 -5.74
N THR A 186 -4.51 -14.16 -6.87
CA THR A 186 -4.78 -14.70 -8.21
C THR A 186 -3.51 -14.57 -9.04
N PRO A 187 -3.08 -15.64 -9.74
CA PRO A 187 -1.88 -15.58 -10.58
C PRO A 187 -2.13 -14.70 -11.80
N PHE A 188 -1.46 -13.56 -11.85
CA PHE A 188 -1.44 -12.64 -12.98
C PHE A 188 -0.02 -12.52 -13.55
N TYR A 189 0.08 -11.91 -14.72
CA TYR A 189 1.32 -11.54 -15.40
C TYR A 189 2.25 -12.74 -15.55
N LYS A 190 3.40 -12.75 -14.90
CA LYS A 190 4.42 -13.80 -14.97
C LYS A 190 4.42 -14.79 -13.79
N ALA A 191 3.37 -14.78 -12.99
CA ALA A 191 3.27 -15.60 -11.77
C ALA A 191 3.55 -17.09 -12.00
N ALA A 192 3.10 -17.65 -13.12
CA ALA A 192 3.33 -19.06 -13.45
C ALA A 192 4.81 -19.40 -13.70
N GLU A 193 5.58 -18.46 -14.24
CA GLU A 193 7.02 -18.62 -14.52
C GLU A 193 7.85 -18.70 -13.22
N HIS A 194 7.29 -18.21 -12.10
CA HIS A 194 7.92 -18.14 -10.78
C HIS A 194 7.30 -19.12 -9.77
N GLY A 195 6.67 -20.21 -10.23
CA GLY A 195 6.15 -21.26 -9.35
C GLY A 195 4.90 -20.91 -8.54
N ILE A 196 4.35 -19.72 -8.70
CA ILE A 196 3.12 -19.26 -8.02
C ILE A 196 1.94 -19.13 -8.98
N GLY A 197 1.86 -19.98 -10.00
CA GLY A 197 0.82 -20.00 -11.04
C GLY A 197 -0.54 -20.56 -10.60
N ARG A 198 -0.77 -20.78 -9.30
CA ARG A 198 -2.04 -21.28 -8.73
C ARG A 198 -2.55 -20.36 -7.62
N ARG A 199 -3.81 -20.46 -7.30
CA ARG A 199 -4.35 -19.80 -6.10
C ARG A 199 -3.85 -20.47 -4.83
N ILE A 200 -3.87 -19.74 -3.72
CA ILE A 200 -3.64 -20.28 -2.39
C ILE A 200 -4.76 -21.29 -2.06
N THR A 201 -4.41 -22.39 -1.44
CA THR A 201 -5.41 -23.37 -0.96
C THR A 201 -6.01 -22.93 0.36
N THR A 202 -7.23 -23.42 0.66
CA THR A 202 -7.86 -23.20 1.97
C THR A 202 -6.99 -23.74 3.12
N TYR A 203 -6.27 -24.82 2.89
CA TYR A 203 -5.35 -25.39 3.87
C TYR A 203 -4.17 -24.45 4.17
N GLU A 204 -3.52 -23.92 3.14
CA GLU A 204 -2.42 -22.96 3.28
C GLU A 204 -2.90 -21.70 4.03
N TYR A 205 -4.03 -21.12 3.61
CA TYR A 205 -4.54 -19.90 4.22
C TYR A 205 -4.98 -20.05 5.68
N ARG A 206 -5.57 -21.20 6.03
CA ARG A 206 -5.98 -21.47 7.42
C ARG A 206 -4.80 -21.63 8.38
N ARG A 207 -3.60 -21.83 7.86
CA ARG A 207 -2.39 -21.90 8.67
C ARG A 207 -1.77 -20.53 8.93
N VAL A 208 -1.99 -19.60 8.04
CA VAL A 208 -1.61 -18.19 8.17
C VAL A 208 -2.67 -17.42 8.96
#